data_2625e04253fd46f24e0c201f289f8ce0
#
_entry.id   2625e04253fd46f24e0c201f289f8ce0
#
_cell.length_a   1.000
_cell.length_b   1.000
_cell.length_c   1.000
_cell.angle_alpha   90.00
_cell.angle_beta   90.00
_cell.angle_gamma   90.00
#
_symmetry.space_group_name_H-M   'P 1'
#
loop_
_entity.id
_entity.type
_entity.pdbx_description
1 polymer ?
#
loop_
_entity_poly.entity_id
_entity_poly.type
_entity_poly.pdbx_seq_one_letter_code
_entity_poly.pdbx_strand_id
1 'polypeptide(L)'
;MSTARTTELTFSARANGYVSLTKPDVSFLVLMTTAAGYYMGARGPVEWLHMIHAVFGTMLIAAGTAALNHYIERESDRYMRRTALRPLPSGVLQPREALVFGVALAIAGAVDLYVAAGALASGLGIVTCLSYLLAYTPLKKRTVWATFVGAFPGAIPPMIGWVAATGSLDGGAWLLFGILFLWQFPHFHAIGWMYREDYARAGIMMLPVVDRDGTRTFRQIILYAVALVGVSLLPAILGLAGVRYFFGALVISTALVQVCLWAASNKTNTRAKWLMHATVVHIPLLLGLMVYDKLPR
;
A
#
# COMPACT_ATOMS: atom_id res chain seq x y z
N MET A 1 24.16 -14.19 -41.32
CA MET A 1 23.18 -13.12 -41.26
C MET A 1 21.93 -13.68 -40.58
N SER A 2 21.80 -13.47 -39.27
CA SER A 2 20.63 -13.92 -38.48
C SER A 2 19.63 -12.77 -38.49
N THR A 3 18.53 -12.95 -39.22
CA THR A 3 17.37 -12.05 -39.18
C THR A 3 16.72 -12.20 -37.82
N ALA A 4 16.97 -11.24 -36.93
CA ALA A 4 16.22 -11.09 -35.69
C ALA A 4 14.73 -10.91 -36.07
N ARG A 5 13.93 -11.94 -35.82
CA ARG A 5 12.45 -11.83 -35.82
C ARG A 5 12.08 -10.81 -34.75
N THR A 6 11.82 -9.58 -35.13
CA THR A 6 11.00 -8.64 -34.35
C THR A 6 9.61 -9.23 -34.31
N THR A 7 9.34 -10.03 -33.28
CA THR A 7 7.98 -10.48 -32.98
C THR A 7 7.19 -9.20 -32.67
N GLU A 8 6.32 -8.77 -33.58
CA GLU A 8 5.38 -7.69 -33.31
C GLU A 8 4.57 -8.11 -32.07
N LEU A 9 4.77 -7.39 -30.98
CA LEU A 9 4.04 -7.63 -29.74
C LEU A 9 2.56 -7.42 -30.02
N THR A 10 1.74 -8.42 -29.78
CA THR A 10 0.29 -8.33 -30.00
C THR A 10 -0.31 -7.18 -29.18
N PHE A 11 -1.34 -6.53 -29.70
CA PHE A 11 -2.08 -5.49 -28.99
C PHE A 11 -2.47 -5.92 -27.56
N SER A 12 -2.91 -7.17 -27.39
CA SER A 12 -3.25 -7.76 -26.11
C SER A 12 -2.06 -7.79 -25.12
N ALA A 13 -0.86 -8.15 -25.57
CA ALA A 13 0.34 -8.17 -24.73
C ALA A 13 0.69 -6.76 -24.23
N ARG A 14 0.56 -5.74 -25.07
CA ARG A 14 0.79 -4.34 -24.70
C ARG A 14 -0.27 -3.81 -23.73
N ALA A 15 -1.56 -4.09 -23.99
CA ALA A 15 -2.65 -3.73 -23.09
C ALA A 15 -2.46 -4.32 -21.70
N ASN A 16 -2.15 -5.63 -21.62
CA ASN A 16 -1.80 -6.29 -20.35
C ASN A 16 -0.56 -5.68 -19.70
N GLY A 17 0.40 -5.21 -20.49
CA GLY A 17 1.56 -4.46 -20.01
C GLY A 17 1.16 -3.20 -19.26
N TYR A 18 0.27 -2.37 -19.81
CA TYR A 18 -0.23 -1.16 -19.16
C TYR A 18 -1.01 -1.47 -17.88
N VAL A 19 -1.88 -2.48 -17.90
CA VAL A 19 -2.59 -2.95 -16.70
C VAL A 19 -1.60 -3.39 -15.63
N SER A 20 -0.56 -4.14 -15.99
CA SER A 20 0.48 -4.58 -15.05
C SER A 20 1.25 -3.42 -14.42
N LEU A 21 1.46 -2.29 -15.14
CA LEU A 21 2.10 -1.09 -14.60
C LEU A 21 1.30 -0.48 -13.44
N THR A 22 -0.04 -0.58 -13.46
CA THR A 22 -0.91 0.00 -12.41
C THR A 22 -0.95 -0.81 -11.11
N LYS A 23 -0.33 -2.00 -11.07
CA LYS A 23 -0.35 -2.91 -9.91
C LYS A 23 -1.77 -3.12 -9.34
N PRO A 24 -2.68 -3.82 -10.05
CA PRO A 24 -4.09 -3.92 -9.66
C PRO A 24 -4.33 -4.38 -8.22
N ASP A 25 -3.54 -5.35 -7.73
CA ASP A 25 -3.66 -5.88 -6.36
C ASP A 25 -3.44 -4.79 -5.29
N VAL A 26 -2.42 -3.94 -5.49
CA VAL A 26 -2.13 -2.82 -4.58
C VAL A 26 -3.18 -1.73 -4.72
N SER A 27 -3.60 -1.43 -5.96
CA SER A 27 -4.63 -0.44 -6.25
C SER A 27 -5.98 -0.81 -5.63
N PHE A 28 -6.31 -2.10 -5.55
CA PHE A 28 -7.51 -2.57 -4.86
C PHE A 28 -7.48 -2.27 -3.35
N LEU A 29 -6.34 -2.46 -2.69
CA LEU A 29 -6.17 -2.10 -1.27
C LEU A 29 -6.34 -0.59 -1.07
N VAL A 30 -5.76 0.23 -1.95
CA VAL A 30 -5.91 1.70 -1.92
C VAL A 30 -7.38 2.09 -2.06
N LEU A 31 -8.10 1.51 -3.04
CA LEU A 31 -9.54 1.72 -3.24
C LEU A 31 -10.34 1.41 -1.97
N MET A 32 -10.14 0.23 -1.40
CA MET A 32 -10.85 -0.22 -0.22
C MET A 32 -10.58 0.68 1.00
N THR A 33 -9.32 1.05 1.23
CA THR A 33 -8.96 1.89 2.39
C THR A 33 -9.45 3.33 2.24
N THR A 34 -9.42 3.89 1.01
CA THR A 34 -9.99 5.21 0.73
C THR A 34 -11.49 5.22 0.91
N ALA A 35 -12.21 4.20 0.40
CA ALA A 35 -13.65 4.06 0.58
C ALA A 35 -14.03 3.94 2.07
N ALA A 36 -13.30 3.11 2.83
CA ALA A 36 -13.50 2.99 4.27
C ALA A 36 -13.25 4.32 4.99
N GLY A 37 -12.19 5.04 4.62
CA GLY A 37 -11.89 6.37 5.16
C GLY A 37 -13.01 7.37 4.89
N TYR A 38 -13.51 7.44 3.67
CA TYR A 38 -14.64 8.28 3.30
C TYR A 38 -15.89 7.92 4.10
N TYR A 39 -16.25 6.64 4.11
CA TYR A 39 -17.43 6.17 4.84
C TYR A 39 -17.35 6.51 6.33
N MET A 40 -16.21 6.29 6.96
CA MET A 40 -16.00 6.60 8.38
C MET A 40 -16.02 8.10 8.67
N GLY A 41 -15.57 8.94 7.74
CA GLY A 41 -15.61 10.40 7.85
C GLY A 41 -17.01 11.00 7.63
N ALA A 42 -17.84 10.39 6.79
CA ALA A 42 -19.14 10.93 6.42
C ALA A 42 -20.06 11.12 7.64
N ARG A 43 -20.67 12.32 7.73
CA ARG A 43 -21.68 12.69 8.74
C ARG A 43 -23.05 12.70 8.07
N GLY A 44 -23.92 11.76 8.44
CA GLY A 44 -25.20 11.55 7.78
C GLY A 44 -25.14 10.63 6.55
N PRO A 45 -26.06 10.77 5.58
CA PRO A 45 -26.10 9.93 4.38
C PRO A 45 -24.81 10.06 3.56
N VAL A 46 -24.38 8.93 2.98
CA VAL A 46 -23.17 8.90 2.13
C VAL A 46 -23.49 9.53 0.77
N GLU A 47 -22.72 10.51 0.37
CA GLU A 47 -22.75 11.08 -0.98
C GLU A 47 -21.95 10.19 -1.93
N TRP A 48 -22.63 9.20 -2.52
CA TRP A 48 -22.00 8.13 -3.31
C TRP A 48 -21.15 8.64 -4.47
N LEU A 49 -21.64 9.64 -5.20
CA LEU A 49 -20.91 10.20 -6.34
C LEU A 49 -19.60 10.86 -5.88
N HIS A 50 -19.65 11.60 -4.78
CA HIS A 50 -18.48 12.24 -4.18
C HIS A 50 -17.45 11.17 -3.68
N MET A 51 -17.95 10.11 -3.05
CA MET A 51 -17.11 8.99 -2.64
C MET A 51 -16.44 8.28 -3.84
N ILE A 52 -17.20 8.10 -4.95
CA ILE A 52 -16.64 7.49 -6.18
C ILE A 52 -15.50 8.33 -6.72
N HIS A 53 -15.64 9.67 -6.80
CA HIS A 53 -14.54 10.54 -7.22
C HIS A 53 -13.35 10.49 -6.26
N ALA A 54 -13.57 10.53 -4.95
CA ALA A 54 -12.50 10.42 -3.97
C ALA A 54 -11.70 9.12 -4.13
N VAL A 55 -12.39 8.00 -4.34
CA VAL A 55 -11.79 6.67 -4.56
C VAL A 55 -11.10 6.60 -5.93
N PHE A 56 -11.76 7.05 -6.99
CA PHE A 56 -11.25 6.99 -8.36
C PHE A 56 -10.00 7.87 -8.54
N GLY A 57 -10.05 9.13 -8.08
CA GLY A 57 -8.90 10.02 -8.14
C GLY A 57 -7.70 9.49 -7.35
N THR A 58 -7.94 8.94 -6.14
CA THR A 58 -6.88 8.28 -5.35
C THR A 58 -6.31 7.07 -6.08
N MET A 59 -7.15 6.25 -6.71
CA MET A 59 -6.74 5.09 -7.49
C MET A 59 -5.88 5.49 -8.69
N LEU A 60 -6.25 6.56 -9.41
CA LEU A 60 -5.47 7.09 -10.54
C LEU A 60 -4.08 7.55 -10.09
N ILE A 61 -3.97 8.28 -8.97
CA ILE A 61 -2.67 8.69 -8.40
C ILE A 61 -1.85 7.46 -8.02
N ALA A 62 -2.45 6.46 -7.36
CA ALA A 62 -1.75 5.24 -6.98
C ALA A 62 -1.25 4.44 -8.19
N ALA A 63 -2.08 4.30 -9.23
CA ALA A 63 -1.74 3.65 -10.49
C ALA A 63 -0.62 4.40 -11.23
N GLY A 64 -0.70 5.73 -11.29
CA GLY A 64 0.35 6.59 -11.86
C GLY A 64 1.66 6.46 -11.08
N THR A 65 1.61 6.51 -9.75
CA THR A 65 2.77 6.29 -8.88
C THR A 65 3.40 4.91 -9.10
N ALA A 66 2.58 3.86 -9.26
CA ALA A 66 3.06 2.51 -9.55
C ALA A 66 3.77 2.43 -10.90
N ALA A 67 3.21 3.03 -11.96
CA ALA A 67 3.83 3.08 -13.28
C ALA A 67 5.15 3.85 -13.28
N LEU A 68 5.21 5.01 -12.61
CA LEU A 68 6.44 5.78 -12.43
C LEU A 68 7.49 5.04 -11.58
N ASN A 69 7.07 4.28 -10.58
CA ASN A 69 7.96 3.41 -9.81
C ASN A 69 8.56 2.29 -10.69
N HIS A 70 7.77 1.66 -11.58
CA HIS A 70 8.30 0.72 -12.58
C HIS A 70 9.33 1.38 -13.50
N TYR A 71 9.08 2.64 -13.92
CA TYR A 71 10.04 3.39 -14.73
C TYR A 71 11.37 3.63 -13.99
N ILE A 72 11.31 4.06 -12.71
CA ILE A 72 12.51 4.33 -11.90
C ILE A 72 13.29 3.04 -11.60
N GLU A 73 12.58 1.96 -11.24
CA GLU A 73 13.18 0.70 -10.81
C GLU A 73 13.51 -0.28 -11.96
N ARG A 74 13.24 0.06 -13.24
CA ARG A 74 13.36 -0.84 -14.40
C ARG A 74 14.69 -1.58 -14.50
N GLU A 75 15.80 -0.91 -14.14
CA GLU A 75 17.14 -1.55 -14.20
C GLU A 75 17.32 -2.52 -13.04
N SER A 76 16.92 -2.17 -11.81
CA SER A 76 17.01 -3.07 -10.66
C SER A 76 16.04 -4.25 -10.74
N ASP A 77 14.89 -4.06 -11.37
CA ASP A 77 13.89 -5.11 -11.58
C ASP A 77 14.43 -6.29 -12.42
N ARG A 78 15.39 -6.05 -13.32
CA ARG A 78 16.05 -7.08 -14.14
C ARG A 78 16.80 -8.12 -13.30
N TYR A 79 17.31 -7.74 -12.15
CA TYR A 79 18.09 -8.60 -11.26
C TYR A 79 17.24 -9.45 -10.31
N MET A 80 15.95 -9.23 -10.23
CA MET A 80 15.02 -9.95 -9.37
C MET A 80 14.18 -10.94 -10.17
N ARG A 81 14.17 -12.22 -9.80
CA ARG A 81 13.36 -13.26 -10.49
C ARG A 81 11.89 -12.89 -10.59
N ARG A 82 11.34 -12.31 -9.54
CA ARG A 82 9.93 -11.92 -9.45
C ARG A 82 9.56 -10.79 -10.41
N THR A 83 10.50 -9.88 -10.74
CA THR A 83 10.23 -8.64 -11.47
C THR A 83 10.88 -8.57 -12.84
N ALA A 84 11.77 -9.52 -13.19
CA ALA A 84 12.45 -9.57 -14.47
C ALA A 84 11.48 -9.66 -15.67
N LEU A 85 10.28 -10.24 -15.47
CA LEU A 85 9.24 -10.36 -16.49
C LEU A 85 8.24 -9.19 -16.49
N ARG A 86 8.47 -8.15 -15.72
CA ARG A 86 7.65 -6.92 -15.76
C ARG A 86 7.74 -6.25 -17.13
N PRO A 87 6.73 -5.45 -17.53
CA PRO A 87 6.65 -4.88 -18.88
C PRO A 87 7.89 -4.11 -19.35
N LEU A 88 8.58 -3.40 -18.45
CA LEU A 88 9.77 -2.63 -18.81
C LEU A 88 11.05 -3.49 -18.88
N PRO A 89 11.39 -4.32 -17.89
CA PRO A 89 12.52 -5.22 -17.97
C PRO A 89 12.45 -6.20 -19.13
N SER A 90 11.25 -6.71 -19.45
CA SER A 90 11.00 -7.65 -20.54
C SER A 90 10.93 -7.01 -21.94
N GLY A 91 10.88 -5.67 -22.02
CA GLY A 91 10.78 -4.94 -23.28
C GLY A 91 9.38 -4.90 -23.92
N VAL A 92 8.33 -5.33 -23.21
CA VAL A 92 6.92 -5.25 -23.68
C VAL A 92 6.47 -3.80 -23.84
N LEU A 93 6.90 -2.91 -22.96
CA LEU A 93 6.68 -1.48 -23.05
C LEU A 93 8.01 -0.73 -23.00
N GLN A 94 8.06 0.41 -23.70
CA GLN A 94 9.20 1.30 -23.67
C GLN A 94 9.18 2.16 -22.38
N PRO A 95 10.36 2.53 -21.83
CA PRO A 95 10.41 3.40 -20.65
C PRO A 95 9.66 4.72 -20.80
N ARG A 96 9.71 5.33 -22.00
CA ARG A 96 9.01 6.58 -22.28
C ARG A 96 7.49 6.44 -22.21
N GLU A 97 6.95 5.31 -22.64
CA GLU A 97 5.52 5.01 -22.58
C GLU A 97 5.04 4.91 -21.12
N ALA A 98 5.80 4.19 -20.27
CA ALA A 98 5.48 4.09 -18.85
C ALA A 98 5.59 5.44 -18.12
N LEU A 99 6.57 6.28 -18.49
CA LEU A 99 6.73 7.62 -17.95
C LEU A 99 5.51 8.49 -18.27
N VAL A 100 5.15 8.59 -19.58
CA VAL A 100 4.01 9.43 -20.01
C VAL A 100 2.70 8.92 -19.41
N PHE A 101 2.47 7.61 -19.43
CA PHE A 101 1.29 6.98 -18.86
C PHE A 101 1.18 7.25 -17.35
N GLY A 102 2.27 7.06 -16.60
CA GLY A 102 2.29 7.28 -15.16
C GLY A 102 2.05 8.74 -14.77
N VAL A 103 2.68 9.69 -15.49
CA VAL A 103 2.46 11.13 -15.28
C VAL A 103 1.02 11.52 -15.61
N ALA A 104 0.48 11.04 -16.72
CA ALA A 104 -0.90 11.34 -17.14
C ALA A 104 -1.92 10.86 -16.08
N LEU A 105 -1.76 9.62 -15.58
CA LEU A 105 -2.62 9.09 -14.52
C LEU A 105 -2.51 9.88 -13.22
N ALA A 106 -1.29 10.24 -12.80
CA ALA A 106 -1.08 10.98 -11.56
C ALA A 106 -1.70 12.39 -11.63
N ILE A 107 -1.54 13.08 -12.76
CA ILE A 107 -2.15 14.41 -12.99
C ILE A 107 -3.68 14.28 -13.05
N ALA A 108 -4.21 13.33 -13.82
CA ALA A 108 -5.66 13.13 -13.93
C ALA A 108 -6.29 12.86 -12.56
N GLY A 109 -5.68 12.01 -11.75
CA GLY A 109 -6.16 11.74 -10.39
C GLY A 109 -6.06 12.93 -9.44
N ALA A 110 -4.98 13.74 -9.55
CA ALA A 110 -4.83 14.95 -8.76
C ALA A 110 -5.88 16.02 -9.13
N VAL A 111 -6.18 16.17 -10.43
CA VAL A 111 -7.22 17.07 -10.92
C VAL A 111 -8.60 16.60 -10.47
N ASP A 112 -8.92 15.31 -10.61
CA ASP A 112 -10.20 14.73 -10.17
C ASP A 112 -10.42 14.95 -8.66
N LEU A 113 -9.41 14.67 -7.83
CA LEU A 113 -9.48 14.94 -6.38
C LEU A 113 -9.63 16.43 -6.07
N TYR A 114 -8.93 17.30 -6.81
CA TYR A 114 -9.01 18.73 -6.59
C TYR A 114 -10.42 19.29 -6.87
N VAL A 115 -10.99 18.87 -7.99
CA VAL A 115 -12.32 19.34 -8.44
C VAL A 115 -13.43 18.75 -7.57
N ALA A 116 -13.35 17.46 -7.25
CA ALA A 116 -14.42 16.80 -6.52
C ALA A 116 -14.28 16.91 -5.00
N ALA A 117 -13.06 16.77 -4.45
CA ALA A 117 -12.82 16.64 -3.00
C ALA A 117 -11.97 17.79 -2.40
N GLY A 118 -11.58 18.76 -3.23
CA GLY A 118 -10.86 19.96 -2.80
C GLY A 118 -9.34 19.81 -2.69
N ALA A 119 -8.70 20.95 -2.42
CA ALA A 119 -7.24 21.08 -2.43
C ALA A 119 -6.53 20.19 -1.40
N LEU A 120 -7.13 19.95 -0.24
CA LEU A 120 -6.51 19.15 0.82
C LEU A 120 -6.42 17.66 0.44
N ALA A 121 -7.50 17.09 -0.12
CA ALA A 121 -7.52 15.70 -0.60
C ALA A 121 -6.53 15.50 -1.75
N SER A 122 -6.53 16.42 -2.74
CA SER A 122 -5.58 16.40 -3.85
C SER A 122 -4.14 16.56 -3.37
N GLY A 123 -3.88 17.47 -2.43
CA GLY A 123 -2.57 17.69 -1.82
C GLY A 123 -2.02 16.44 -1.14
N LEU A 124 -2.84 15.71 -0.38
CA LEU A 124 -2.47 14.42 0.22
C LEU A 124 -2.12 13.38 -0.85
N GLY A 125 -2.86 13.31 -1.94
CA GLY A 125 -2.56 12.43 -3.07
C GLY A 125 -1.22 12.77 -3.73
N ILE A 126 -0.95 14.06 -3.98
CA ILE A 126 0.33 14.53 -4.54
C ILE A 126 1.49 14.22 -3.59
N VAL A 127 1.33 14.49 -2.29
CA VAL A 127 2.33 14.15 -1.26
C VAL A 127 2.62 12.65 -1.23
N THR A 128 1.58 11.82 -1.35
CA THR A 128 1.73 10.36 -1.46
C THR A 128 2.61 9.98 -2.65
N CYS A 129 2.29 10.49 -3.84
CA CYS A 129 3.05 10.22 -5.07
C CYS A 129 4.51 10.67 -4.94
N LEU A 130 4.74 11.93 -4.59
CA LEU A 130 6.08 12.50 -4.51
C LEU A 130 6.93 11.85 -3.43
N SER A 131 6.41 11.64 -2.23
CA SER A 131 7.16 10.99 -1.13
C SER A 131 7.50 9.53 -1.47
N TYR A 132 6.60 8.82 -2.15
CA TYR A 132 6.87 7.47 -2.61
C TYR A 132 8.00 7.42 -3.66
N LEU A 133 7.94 8.29 -4.67
CA LEU A 133 8.90 8.29 -5.78
C LEU A 133 10.24 8.91 -5.42
N LEU A 134 10.24 10.04 -4.71
CA LEU A 134 11.44 10.84 -4.46
C LEU A 134 12.15 10.52 -3.15
N ALA A 135 11.42 10.00 -2.15
CA ALA A 135 12.02 9.59 -0.88
C ALA A 135 12.13 8.07 -0.76
N TYR A 136 11.01 7.35 -0.72
CA TYR A 136 11.02 5.90 -0.49
C TYR A 136 11.79 5.11 -1.55
N THR A 137 11.51 5.34 -2.84
CA THR A 137 12.11 4.57 -3.94
C THR A 137 13.65 4.65 -3.96
N PRO A 138 14.30 5.82 -3.86
CA PRO A 138 15.77 5.89 -3.79
C PRO A 138 16.35 5.38 -2.47
N LEU A 139 15.64 5.55 -1.35
CA LEU A 139 16.10 5.08 -0.03
C LEU A 139 16.19 3.55 0.06
N LYS A 140 15.41 2.80 -0.74
CA LYS A 140 15.50 1.31 -0.79
C LYS A 140 16.92 0.80 -1.04
N LYS A 141 17.73 1.54 -1.79
CA LYS A 141 19.11 1.17 -2.13
C LYS A 141 20.15 1.75 -1.16
N ARG A 142 19.73 2.55 -0.18
CA ARG A 142 20.66 3.32 0.67
C ARG A 142 20.56 2.98 2.16
N THR A 143 19.38 2.54 2.62
CA THR A 143 19.17 2.36 4.06
C THR A 143 18.04 1.38 4.39
N VAL A 144 18.18 0.73 5.54
CA VAL A 144 17.14 -0.13 6.14
C VAL A 144 15.89 0.64 6.57
N TRP A 145 15.99 1.96 6.75
CA TRP A 145 14.87 2.83 7.11
C TRP A 145 13.87 3.06 5.97
N ALA A 146 14.18 2.57 4.77
CA ALA A 146 13.30 2.70 3.61
C ALA A 146 11.88 2.21 3.90
N THR A 147 11.71 1.08 4.61
CA THR A 147 10.37 0.57 4.97
C THR A 147 9.62 1.57 5.86
N PHE A 148 10.30 2.18 6.82
CA PHE A 148 9.70 3.19 7.70
C PHE A 148 9.24 4.42 6.91
N VAL A 149 10.11 4.97 6.05
CA VAL A 149 9.77 6.12 5.19
C VAL A 149 8.64 5.77 4.22
N GLY A 150 8.67 4.57 3.63
CA GLY A 150 7.63 4.09 2.70
C GLY A 150 6.27 3.85 3.35
N ALA A 151 6.23 3.63 4.67
CA ALA A 151 4.99 3.46 5.39
C ALA A 151 4.15 4.76 5.46
N PHE A 152 4.75 5.93 5.34
CA PHE A 152 4.02 7.21 5.30
C PHE A 152 3.11 7.31 4.06
N PRO A 153 3.60 7.27 2.82
CA PRO A 153 2.73 7.32 1.65
C PRO A 153 1.72 6.16 1.60
N GLY A 154 2.09 4.97 2.07
CA GLY A 154 1.19 3.83 2.09
C GLY A 154 0.03 3.93 3.10
N ALA A 155 0.10 4.83 4.08
CA ALA A 155 -0.94 5.05 5.09
C ALA A 155 -1.85 6.25 4.79
N ILE A 156 -1.55 7.05 3.77
CA ILE A 156 -2.33 8.26 3.42
C ILE A 156 -3.69 7.95 2.74
N PRO A 157 -3.89 6.89 1.94
CA PRO A 157 -5.14 6.68 1.21
C PRO A 157 -6.43 6.79 2.04
N PRO A 158 -6.56 6.17 3.23
CA PRO A 158 -7.76 6.36 4.06
C PRO A 158 -7.92 7.80 4.58
N MET A 159 -6.81 8.56 4.74
CA MET A 159 -6.91 9.98 5.08
C MET A 159 -7.51 10.78 3.94
N ILE A 160 -7.16 10.48 2.67
CA ILE A 160 -7.77 11.13 1.50
C ILE A 160 -9.28 10.91 1.52
N GLY A 161 -9.73 9.67 1.75
CA GLY A 161 -11.14 9.37 1.87
C GLY A 161 -11.83 10.15 3.00
N TRP A 162 -11.23 10.16 4.19
CA TRP A 162 -11.73 10.92 5.34
C TRP A 162 -11.83 12.41 5.04
N VAL A 163 -10.76 13.00 4.51
CA VAL A 163 -10.71 14.43 4.15
C VAL A 163 -11.74 14.78 3.07
N ALA A 164 -11.93 13.91 2.08
CA ALA A 164 -12.97 14.10 1.08
C ALA A 164 -14.37 14.19 1.72
N ALA A 165 -14.66 13.38 2.74
CA ALA A 165 -15.95 13.38 3.42
C ALA A 165 -16.14 14.53 4.40
N THR A 166 -15.05 15.03 5.02
CA THR A 166 -15.14 15.99 6.14
C THR A 166 -14.60 17.39 5.82
N GLY A 167 -13.81 17.53 4.76
CA GLY A 167 -13.06 18.74 4.46
C GLY A 167 -11.89 19.01 5.41
N SER A 168 -11.60 18.14 6.38
CA SER A 168 -10.63 18.38 7.44
C SER A 168 -9.69 17.19 7.71
N LEU A 169 -8.49 17.51 8.17
CA LEU A 169 -7.47 16.55 8.60
C LEU A 169 -7.48 16.49 10.13
N ASP A 170 -8.49 15.84 10.68
CA ASP A 170 -8.71 15.74 12.13
C ASP A 170 -8.23 14.39 12.72
N GLY A 171 -8.53 14.17 14.01
CA GLY A 171 -8.10 12.97 14.74
C GLY A 171 -8.54 11.65 14.11
N GLY A 172 -9.69 11.61 13.42
CA GLY A 172 -10.16 10.39 12.75
C GLY A 172 -9.31 10.03 11.53
N ALA A 173 -8.87 11.02 10.73
CA ALA A 173 -7.94 10.79 9.65
C ALA A 173 -6.60 10.22 10.14
N TRP A 174 -6.04 10.81 11.21
CA TRP A 174 -4.79 10.33 11.82
C TRP A 174 -4.91 8.96 12.44
N LEU A 175 -6.07 8.62 12.97
CA LEU A 175 -6.34 7.28 13.51
C LEU A 175 -6.28 6.21 12.42
N LEU A 176 -6.95 6.44 11.30
CA LEU A 176 -6.92 5.54 10.14
C LEU A 176 -5.51 5.42 9.55
N PHE A 177 -4.80 6.55 9.48
CA PHE A 177 -3.38 6.57 9.13
C PHE A 177 -2.56 5.66 10.06
N GLY A 178 -2.72 5.80 11.39
CA GLY A 178 -1.98 5.02 12.38
C GLY A 178 -2.20 3.51 12.24
N ILE A 179 -3.43 3.09 11.97
CA ILE A 179 -3.75 1.67 11.72
C ILE A 179 -2.99 1.17 10.49
N LEU A 180 -3.10 1.86 9.36
CA LEU A 180 -2.42 1.45 8.12
C LEU A 180 -0.90 1.54 8.27
N PHE A 181 -0.38 2.59 8.92
CA PHE A 181 1.04 2.78 9.14
C PHE A 181 1.66 1.61 9.90
N LEU A 182 1.06 1.19 11.00
CA LEU A 182 1.55 0.07 11.80
C LEU A 182 1.37 -1.28 11.10
N TRP A 183 0.25 -1.47 10.40
CA TRP A 183 -0.06 -2.70 9.67
C TRP A 183 0.99 -3.04 8.60
N GLN A 184 1.56 -2.03 7.96
CA GLN A 184 2.51 -2.23 6.87
C GLN A 184 3.80 -2.94 7.31
N PHE A 185 4.26 -2.76 8.55
CA PHE A 185 5.54 -3.33 8.99
C PHE A 185 5.54 -4.86 9.02
N PRO A 186 4.60 -5.56 9.70
CA PRO A 186 4.55 -7.01 9.61
C PRO A 186 4.37 -7.51 8.18
N HIS A 187 3.59 -6.80 7.35
CA HIS A 187 3.37 -7.13 5.95
C HIS A 187 4.65 -7.03 5.12
N PHE A 188 5.29 -5.86 5.08
CA PHE A 188 6.47 -5.63 4.26
C PHE A 188 7.71 -6.37 4.75
N HIS A 189 7.87 -6.57 6.05
CA HIS A 189 8.97 -7.38 6.57
C HIS A 189 8.79 -8.86 6.23
N ALA A 190 7.56 -9.39 6.23
CA ALA A 190 7.28 -10.75 5.76
C ALA A 190 7.62 -10.93 4.28
N ILE A 191 7.19 -10.00 3.41
CA ILE A 191 7.55 -9.97 1.99
C ILE A 191 9.08 -9.84 1.83
N GLY A 192 9.69 -8.92 2.57
CA GLY A 192 11.14 -8.69 2.53
C GLY A 192 11.93 -9.94 2.92
N TRP A 193 11.46 -10.70 3.90
CA TRP A 193 12.06 -11.96 4.31
C TRP A 193 11.96 -13.04 3.23
N MET A 194 10.80 -13.19 2.61
CA MET A 194 10.57 -14.16 1.54
C MET A 194 11.46 -13.91 0.31
N TYR A 195 11.68 -12.65 -0.04
CA TYR A 195 12.39 -12.24 -1.26
C TYR A 195 13.76 -11.60 -0.97
N ARG A 196 14.36 -11.83 0.22
CA ARG A 196 15.62 -11.22 0.63
C ARG A 196 16.78 -11.46 -0.33
N GLU A 197 16.81 -12.65 -0.94
CA GLU A 197 17.85 -12.99 -1.92
C GLU A 197 17.68 -12.22 -3.24
N ASP A 198 16.43 -12.05 -3.70
CA ASP A 198 16.12 -11.24 -4.88
C ASP A 198 16.49 -9.77 -4.64
N TYR A 199 16.14 -9.25 -3.46
CA TYR A 199 16.47 -7.89 -3.07
C TYR A 199 17.97 -7.67 -2.93
N ALA A 200 18.72 -8.64 -2.39
CA ALA A 200 20.18 -8.58 -2.31
C ALA A 200 20.81 -8.48 -3.71
N ARG A 201 20.36 -9.31 -4.69
CA ARG A 201 20.84 -9.24 -6.07
C ARG A 201 20.57 -7.89 -6.74
N ALA A 202 19.49 -7.24 -6.39
CA ALA A 202 19.12 -5.91 -6.91
C ALA A 202 19.77 -4.74 -6.15
N GLY A 203 20.62 -5.01 -5.15
CA GLY A 203 21.25 -3.99 -4.32
C GLY A 203 20.29 -3.23 -3.41
N ILE A 204 19.15 -3.85 -3.04
CA ILE A 204 18.14 -3.26 -2.16
C ILE A 204 18.52 -3.55 -0.70
N MET A 205 18.57 -2.49 0.14
CA MET A 205 19.03 -2.54 1.53
C MET A 205 17.84 -2.56 2.52
N MET A 206 16.87 -3.44 2.32
CA MET A 206 15.80 -3.62 3.31
C MET A 206 16.32 -4.39 4.54
N LEU A 207 15.70 -4.16 5.71
CA LEU A 207 16.10 -4.81 6.96
C LEU A 207 16.23 -6.35 6.82
N PRO A 208 15.27 -7.10 6.21
CA PRO A 208 15.42 -8.55 6.02
C PRO A 208 16.60 -8.99 5.15
N VAL A 209 17.19 -8.09 4.38
CA VAL A 209 18.38 -8.38 3.54
C VAL A 209 19.66 -8.32 4.34
N VAL A 210 19.78 -7.34 5.25
CA VAL A 210 20.98 -7.13 6.07
C VAL A 210 20.96 -7.93 7.36
N ASP A 211 19.78 -8.29 7.85
CA ASP A 211 19.53 -9.05 9.07
C ASP A 211 19.48 -10.55 8.76
N ARG A 212 20.66 -11.18 8.62
CA ARG A 212 20.80 -12.55 8.11
C ARG A 212 20.06 -13.60 8.93
N ASP A 213 20.05 -13.47 10.27
CA ASP A 213 19.39 -14.39 11.19
C ASP A 213 17.90 -14.05 11.45
N GLY A 214 17.45 -12.90 10.95
CA GLY A 214 16.08 -12.42 11.06
C GLY A 214 15.68 -11.93 12.46
N THR A 215 16.60 -11.84 13.39
CA THR A 215 16.28 -11.49 14.77
C THR A 215 15.69 -10.08 14.88
N ARG A 216 16.28 -9.10 14.21
CA ARG A 216 15.77 -7.71 14.20
C ARG A 216 14.47 -7.60 13.39
N THR A 217 14.40 -8.31 12.26
CA THR A 217 13.22 -8.33 11.38
C THR A 217 11.99 -8.84 12.10
N PHE A 218 12.07 -10.03 12.72
CA PHE A 218 10.93 -10.62 13.42
C PHE A 218 10.61 -9.91 14.73
N ARG A 219 11.60 -9.31 15.41
CA ARG A 219 11.35 -8.41 16.53
C ARG A 219 10.52 -7.20 16.12
N GLN A 220 10.82 -6.56 14.99
CA GLN A 220 10.01 -5.45 14.47
C GLN A 220 8.62 -5.91 14.05
N ILE A 221 8.48 -7.04 13.37
CA ILE A 221 7.18 -7.65 13.04
C ILE A 221 6.29 -7.75 14.30
N ILE A 222 6.80 -8.32 15.38
CA ILE A 222 6.05 -8.49 16.63
C ILE A 222 5.73 -7.13 17.28
N LEU A 223 6.72 -6.24 17.38
CA LEU A 223 6.56 -4.93 18.01
C LEU A 223 5.45 -4.11 17.34
N TYR A 224 5.48 -4.02 16.00
CA TYR A 224 4.47 -3.28 15.25
C TYR A 224 3.11 -3.97 15.25
N ALA A 225 3.06 -5.31 15.28
CA ALA A 225 1.80 -6.03 15.42
C ALA A 225 1.16 -5.81 16.79
N VAL A 226 1.95 -5.79 17.87
CA VAL A 226 1.45 -5.47 19.23
C VAL A 226 0.97 -4.02 19.32
N ALA A 227 1.73 -3.06 18.76
CA ALA A 227 1.31 -1.67 18.70
C ALA A 227 0.00 -1.50 17.89
N LEU A 228 -0.15 -2.28 16.81
CA LEU A 228 -1.37 -2.30 15.99
C LEU A 228 -2.59 -2.75 16.80
N VAL A 229 -2.47 -3.69 17.74
CA VAL A 229 -3.59 -4.06 18.64
C VAL A 229 -4.11 -2.81 19.35
N GLY A 230 -3.23 -2.05 20.01
CA GLY A 230 -3.62 -0.84 20.75
C GLY A 230 -4.30 0.20 19.88
N VAL A 231 -3.70 0.53 18.72
CA VAL A 231 -4.25 1.54 17.80
C VAL A 231 -5.56 1.07 17.16
N SER A 232 -5.72 -0.24 16.89
CA SER A 232 -6.96 -0.80 16.35
C SER A 232 -8.15 -0.72 17.31
N LEU A 233 -7.95 -0.54 18.60
CA LEU A 233 -9.03 -0.37 19.58
C LEU A 233 -9.51 1.09 19.70
N LEU A 234 -8.66 2.05 19.30
CA LEU A 234 -8.97 3.48 19.43
C LEU A 234 -10.24 3.92 18.71
N PRO A 235 -10.64 3.39 17.54
CA PRO A 235 -11.91 3.77 16.92
C PRO A 235 -13.13 3.59 17.83
N ALA A 236 -13.16 2.51 18.63
CA ALA A 236 -14.24 2.30 19.59
C ALA A 236 -14.09 3.22 20.82
N ILE A 237 -12.88 3.37 21.33
CA ILE A 237 -12.60 4.22 22.51
C ILE A 237 -12.96 5.69 22.23
N LEU A 238 -12.71 6.14 20.99
CA LEU A 238 -12.98 7.52 20.56
C LEU A 238 -14.40 7.72 19.97
N GLY A 239 -15.29 6.71 20.07
CA GLY A 239 -16.67 6.82 19.63
C GLY A 239 -16.88 6.87 18.11
N LEU A 240 -15.92 6.33 17.32
CA LEU A 240 -16.05 6.18 15.87
C LEU A 240 -16.80 4.90 15.49
N ALA A 241 -16.58 3.84 16.28
CA ALA A 241 -17.18 2.52 16.11
C ALA A 241 -17.69 2.00 17.45
N GLY A 242 -18.59 1.02 17.42
CA GLY A 242 -19.26 0.48 18.58
C GLY A 242 -18.49 -0.66 19.27
N VAL A 243 -19.17 -1.28 20.23
CA VAL A 243 -18.65 -2.35 21.07
C VAL A 243 -18.34 -3.64 20.29
N ARG A 244 -19.09 -3.92 19.22
CA ARG A 244 -18.84 -5.09 18.36
C ARG A 244 -17.49 -4.96 17.66
N TYR A 245 -17.20 -3.75 17.16
CA TYR A 245 -15.90 -3.44 16.59
C TYR A 245 -14.79 -3.62 17.63
N PHE A 246 -14.97 -3.12 18.86
CA PHE A 246 -13.95 -3.24 19.93
C PHE A 246 -13.52 -4.69 20.15
N PHE A 247 -14.47 -5.58 20.42
CA PHE A 247 -14.14 -6.99 20.66
C PHE A 247 -13.64 -7.72 19.40
N GLY A 248 -14.23 -7.42 18.23
CA GLY A 248 -13.77 -7.99 16.98
C GLY A 248 -12.36 -7.54 16.61
N ALA A 249 -12.04 -6.25 16.75
CA ALA A 249 -10.69 -5.71 16.53
C ALA A 249 -9.67 -6.32 17.50
N LEU A 250 -10.04 -6.51 18.78
CA LEU A 250 -9.20 -7.19 19.75
C LEU A 250 -8.88 -8.62 19.31
N VAL A 251 -9.89 -9.39 18.90
CA VAL A 251 -9.71 -10.79 18.46
C VAL A 251 -8.88 -10.85 17.19
N ILE A 252 -9.24 -10.07 16.17
CA ILE A 252 -8.56 -10.08 14.86
C ILE A 252 -7.09 -9.64 14.99
N SER A 253 -6.82 -8.59 15.78
CA SER A 253 -5.46 -8.07 15.91
C SER A 253 -4.59 -8.94 16.83
N THR A 254 -5.14 -9.54 17.89
CA THR A 254 -4.40 -10.51 18.72
C THR A 254 -4.12 -11.81 17.96
N ALA A 255 -5.04 -12.27 17.12
CA ALA A 255 -4.80 -13.39 16.21
C ALA A 255 -3.62 -13.12 15.26
N LEU A 256 -3.51 -11.90 14.73
CA LEU A 256 -2.36 -11.52 13.92
C LEU A 256 -1.06 -11.56 14.72
N VAL A 257 -1.04 -11.10 15.98
CA VAL A 257 0.12 -11.21 16.87
C VAL A 257 0.52 -12.68 17.07
N GLN A 258 -0.43 -13.58 17.25
CA GLN A 258 -0.14 -15.02 17.37
C GLN A 258 0.54 -15.58 16.12
N VAL A 259 0.06 -15.18 14.93
CA VAL A 259 0.70 -15.56 13.65
C VAL A 259 2.11 -14.99 13.54
N CYS A 260 2.34 -13.73 14.00
CA CYS A 260 3.68 -13.13 14.05
C CYS A 260 4.63 -13.92 14.97
N LEU A 261 4.18 -14.29 16.17
CA LEU A 261 4.96 -15.10 17.13
C LEU A 261 5.27 -16.49 16.56
N TRP A 262 4.28 -17.14 15.95
CA TRP A 262 4.48 -18.43 15.30
C TRP A 262 5.48 -18.34 14.12
N ALA A 263 5.43 -17.27 13.33
CA ALA A 263 6.39 -17.06 12.25
C ALA A 263 7.80 -16.79 12.78
N ALA A 264 7.92 -16.07 13.90
CA ALA A 264 9.19 -15.76 14.56
C ALA A 264 9.86 -16.98 15.21
N SER A 265 9.08 -17.97 15.69
CA SER A 265 9.63 -19.17 16.35
C SER A 265 10.42 -20.08 15.39
N ASN A 266 10.11 -20.03 14.07
CA ASN A 266 10.92 -20.69 13.03
C ASN A 266 10.80 -19.88 11.72
N LYS A 267 11.77 -19.04 11.48
CA LYS A 267 11.83 -17.98 10.47
C LYS A 267 11.98 -18.50 9.03
N THR A 268 11.09 -19.44 8.61
CA THR A 268 11.07 -20.01 7.26
C THR A 268 10.33 -19.11 6.27
N ASN A 269 10.67 -19.23 4.98
CA ASN A 269 9.92 -18.53 3.91
C ASN A 269 8.44 -18.95 3.88
N THR A 270 8.12 -20.22 4.20
CA THR A 270 6.75 -20.71 4.27
C THR A 270 5.95 -20.00 5.36
N ARG A 271 6.52 -19.86 6.57
CA ARG A 271 5.86 -19.14 7.65
C ARG A 271 5.72 -17.64 7.38
N ALA A 272 6.74 -17.03 6.76
CA ALA A 272 6.64 -15.64 6.32
C ALA A 272 5.55 -15.45 5.24
N LYS A 273 5.35 -16.43 4.35
CA LYS A 273 4.24 -16.42 3.38
C LYS A 273 2.87 -16.46 4.08
N TRP A 274 2.69 -17.33 5.06
CA TRP A 274 1.45 -17.38 5.84
C TRP A 274 1.21 -16.09 6.63
N LEU A 275 2.25 -15.52 7.23
CA LEU A 275 2.16 -14.21 7.90
C LEU A 275 1.73 -13.12 6.90
N MET A 276 2.34 -13.06 5.71
CA MET A 276 1.95 -12.11 4.68
C MET A 276 0.46 -12.25 4.31
N HIS A 277 -0.05 -13.48 4.10
CA HIS A 277 -1.47 -13.70 3.84
C HIS A 277 -2.36 -13.29 5.02
N ALA A 278 -1.94 -13.59 6.26
CA ALA A 278 -2.68 -13.17 7.45
C ALA A 278 -2.82 -11.65 7.54
N THR A 279 -1.75 -10.90 7.20
CA THR A 279 -1.83 -9.43 7.13
C THR A 279 -2.77 -8.94 6.02
N VAL A 280 -2.78 -9.59 4.86
CA VAL A 280 -3.71 -9.24 3.74
C VAL A 280 -5.17 -9.47 4.13
N VAL A 281 -5.48 -10.50 4.91
CA VAL A 281 -6.83 -10.78 5.42
C VAL A 281 -7.21 -9.85 6.57
N HIS A 282 -6.23 -9.49 7.43
CA HIS A 282 -6.46 -8.69 8.62
C HIS A 282 -7.09 -7.33 8.30
N ILE A 283 -6.56 -6.57 7.32
CA ILE A 283 -7.00 -5.19 7.09
C ILE A 283 -8.43 -5.10 6.53
N PRO A 284 -8.86 -5.92 5.53
CA PRO A 284 -10.24 -5.94 5.09
C PRO A 284 -11.23 -6.30 6.21
N LEU A 285 -10.89 -7.28 7.04
CA LEU A 285 -11.73 -7.68 8.17
C LEU A 285 -11.84 -6.56 9.20
N LEU A 286 -10.74 -5.91 9.55
CA LEU A 286 -10.73 -4.82 10.53
C LEU A 286 -11.54 -3.62 10.03
N LEU A 287 -11.29 -3.18 8.78
CA LEU A 287 -12.01 -2.04 8.20
C LEU A 287 -13.48 -2.38 7.92
N GLY A 288 -13.79 -3.58 7.44
CA GLY A 288 -15.15 -4.04 7.23
C GLY A 288 -15.97 -4.05 8.54
N LEU A 289 -15.36 -4.51 9.62
CA LEU A 289 -15.99 -4.48 10.94
C LEU A 289 -16.17 -3.05 11.47
N MET A 290 -15.19 -2.15 11.21
CA MET A 290 -15.27 -0.74 11.57
C MET A 290 -16.42 -0.04 10.84
N VAL A 291 -16.58 -0.29 9.55
CA VAL A 291 -17.68 0.23 8.72
C VAL A 291 -19.03 -0.33 9.19
N TYR A 292 -19.09 -1.64 9.48
CA TYR A 292 -20.30 -2.30 9.96
C TYR A 292 -20.83 -1.74 11.28
N ASP A 293 -19.93 -1.45 12.22
CA ASP A 293 -20.26 -1.00 13.57
C ASP A 293 -20.02 0.50 13.77
N LYS A 294 -20.02 1.28 12.66
CA LYS A 294 -19.88 2.74 12.69
C LYS A 294 -20.97 3.38 13.55
N LEU A 295 -20.59 4.25 14.47
CA LEU A 295 -21.55 5.03 15.27
C LEU A 295 -22.03 6.26 14.49
N PRO A 296 -23.32 6.64 14.63
CA PRO A 296 -23.86 7.88 14.07
C PRO A 296 -23.09 9.11 14.58
N ARG A 297 -22.86 10.06 13.71
CA ARG A 297 -22.18 11.32 14.02
C ARG A 297 -22.97 12.51 13.48
#